data_cd1bec550c9d811eddd9241ed22ecda5
#
_entry.id   cd1bec550c9d811eddd9241ed22ecda5
#
_cell.length_a   1.000
_cell.length_b   1.000
_cell.length_c   1.000
_cell.angle_alpha   90.00
_cell.angle_beta   90.00
_cell.angle_gamma   90.00
#
_symmetry.space_group_name_H-M   'P 1'
#
loop_
_entity.id
_entity.type
_entity.pdbx_description
1 polymer ?
#
loop_
_entity_poly.entity_id
_entity_poly.type
_entity_poly.pdbx_seq_one_letter_code
_entity_poly.pdbx_strand_id
1 'polypeptide(L)'
;MPAQSQVAGNRPDAASLIRPRMPELDTLRGLAVLGVVFLHGFYWPYSGLSFGKWATRFLLLTQPGWLGVNLFFVLSGFLITGILLDSKNKPNFYPRFYTRRALRILPAYYLLLVLLLLLHSSSPAFVGLSFLYLANVTNFFGVACSYGPLWSLAVEEHFYIIWPLIVRNVTNRMLAWASVLIVVFVPVARLIAFSRGDRFGLDWYTWFVADGLALGAVLAIVLRHGIARIRAMQLCGTLLGCSFLAAAAGAPFGIETRNRLLGAGFQLSVVNLFFAGLLLAFLLAGSGSSKKYVNLRALQFFGYISYGLYLDHLLAFRMYDRLCRNYCPNLLPSSGHFELALLRFTVAGGAAIGIAYLSRRFFEERFLRLKESRSGDRSAESTTVVANPSTQAA
;
A
#
# COMPACT_ATOMS: atom_id res chain seq x y z
N MET A 1 -43.47 40.04 -13.59
CA MET A 1 -42.12 39.44 -13.56
C MET A 1 -42.23 38.07 -12.89
N PRO A 2 -42.06 36.95 -13.60
CA PRO A 2 -42.14 35.64 -12.98
C PRO A 2 -40.80 35.24 -12.38
N ALA A 3 -40.85 34.71 -11.16
CA ALA A 3 -39.74 34.16 -10.42
C ALA A 3 -39.12 32.96 -11.16
N GLN A 4 -37.84 33.06 -11.46
CA GLN A 4 -37.05 31.92 -11.92
C GLN A 4 -36.84 30.98 -10.74
N SER A 5 -37.62 29.89 -10.71
CA SER A 5 -37.33 28.73 -9.85
C SER A 5 -36.03 28.09 -10.30
N GLN A 6 -34.99 28.25 -9.52
CA GLN A 6 -33.76 27.45 -9.62
C GLN A 6 -34.12 25.98 -9.31
N VAL A 7 -34.30 25.21 -10.36
CA VAL A 7 -34.26 23.74 -10.27
C VAL A 7 -32.80 23.36 -9.98
N ALA A 8 -32.48 23.31 -8.69
CA ALA A 8 -31.27 22.61 -8.19
C ALA A 8 -31.47 21.13 -8.52
N GLY A 9 -30.97 20.72 -9.68
CA GLY A 9 -30.91 19.31 -10.07
C GLY A 9 -30.15 18.53 -9.00
N ASN A 10 -30.91 17.80 -8.22
CA ASN A 10 -30.45 16.81 -7.26
C ASN A 10 -29.60 15.80 -8.04
N ARG A 11 -28.25 15.97 -8.08
CA ARG A 11 -27.33 14.95 -8.57
C ARG A 11 -27.19 13.91 -7.46
N PRO A 12 -27.85 12.73 -7.61
CA PRO A 12 -27.91 11.78 -6.52
C PRO A 12 -26.54 11.08 -6.35
N ASP A 13 -26.07 11.06 -5.14
CA ASP A 13 -25.26 10.02 -4.49
C ASP A 13 -23.81 9.71 -4.90
N ALA A 14 -23.23 10.32 -5.92
CA ALA A 14 -21.83 10.05 -6.29
C ALA A 14 -20.82 10.70 -5.33
N ALA A 15 -21.15 11.84 -4.72
CA ALA A 15 -20.31 12.53 -3.74
C ALA A 15 -20.13 11.75 -2.42
N SER A 16 -20.98 10.75 -2.16
CA SER A 16 -20.98 9.98 -0.91
C SER A 16 -19.88 8.93 -0.80
N LEU A 17 -19.27 8.46 -1.92
CA LEU A 17 -18.24 7.42 -1.90
C LEU A 17 -16.87 7.97 -1.53
N ILE A 18 -16.54 9.19 -1.95
CA ILE A 18 -15.31 9.88 -1.58
C ILE A 18 -15.62 10.85 -0.43
N ARG A 19 -15.14 10.53 0.76
CA ARG A 19 -15.42 11.27 1.99
C ARG A 19 -14.11 11.80 2.57
N PRO A 20 -14.14 12.89 3.35
CA PRO A 20 -12.95 13.42 4.04
C PRO A 20 -12.28 12.38 4.94
N ARG A 21 -13.08 11.46 5.53
CA ARG A 21 -12.61 10.36 6.38
C ARG A 21 -13.22 9.05 5.91
N MET A 22 -12.38 8.08 5.59
CA MET A 22 -12.73 6.75 5.08
C MET A 22 -12.06 5.66 5.94
N PRO A 23 -12.60 5.38 7.15
CA PRO A 23 -11.97 4.45 8.10
C PRO A 23 -11.93 3.01 7.60
N GLU A 24 -12.76 2.63 6.65
CA GLU A 24 -12.72 1.36 5.95
C GLU A 24 -11.40 1.14 5.18
N LEU A 25 -10.72 2.19 4.76
CA LEU A 25 -9.40 2.07 4.13
C LEU A 25 -8.32 1.71 5.14
N ASP A 26 -8.45 2.16 6.39
CA ASP A 26 -7.55 1.74 7.46
C ASP A 26 -7.80 0.27 7.82
N THR A 27 -9.05 -0.21 7.72
CA THR A 27 -9.37 -1.65 7.86
C THR A 27 -8.64 -2.47 6.79
N LEU A 28 -8.68 -2.04 5.52
CA LEU A 28 -7.97 -2.72 4.43
C LEU A 28 -6.45 -2.70 4.62
N ARG A 29 -5.88 -1.58 5.09
CA ARG A 29 -4.45 -1.49 5.41
C ARG A 29 -4.06 -2.44 6.53
N GLY A 30 -4.91 -2.55 7.57
CA GLY A 30 -4.71 -3.49 8.66
C GLY A 30 -4.72 -4.93 8.19
N LEU A 31 -5.66 -5.30 7.32
CA LEU A 31 -5.69 -6.61 6.70
C LEU A 31 -4.42 -6.89 5.88
N ALA A 32 -4.00 -5.92 5.06
CA ALA A 32 -2.81 -6.04 4.22
C ALA A 32 -1.53 -6.26 5.04
N VAL A 33 -1.29 -5.45 6.08
CA VAL A 33 -0.08 -5.58 6.89
C VAL A 33 -0.07 -6.87 7.70
N LEU A 34 -1.22 -7.29 8.25
CA LEU A 34 -1.32 -8.57 8.96
C LEU A 34 -1.03 -9.74 8.04
N GLY A 35 -1.55 -9.76 6.80
CA GLY A 35 -1.21 -10.78 5.82
C GLY A 35 0.30 -10.92 5.63
N VAL A 36 1.00 -9.79 5.44
CA VAL A 36 2.47 -9.77 5.28
C VAL A 36 3.19 -10.27 6.55
N VAL A 37 2.76 -9.83 7.73
CA VAL A 37 3.37 -10.24 9.00
C VAL A 37 3.18 -11.74 9.24
N PHE A 38 2.00 -12.31 8.94
CA PHE A 38 1.74 -13.74 9.04
C PHE A 38 2.57 -14.55 8.05
N LEU A 39 2.72 -14.08 6.82
CA LEU A 39 3.59 -14.72 5.82
C LEU A 39 5.04 -14.83 6.31
N HIS A 40 5.62 -13.72 6.78
CA HIS A 40 7.01 -13.65 7.25
C HIS A 40 7.21 -14.30 8.63
N GLY A 41 6.15 -14.35 9.43
CA GLY A 41 6.18 -14.96 10.75
C GLY A 41 6.05 -16.47 10.73
N PHE A 42 5.30 -17.02 9.75
CA PHE A 42 4.95 -18.44 9.70
C PHE A 42 5.37 -19.14 8.41
N TYR A 43 4.85 -18.75 7.24
CA TYR A 43 5.06 -19.53 6.03
C TYR A 43 6.51 -19.57 5.58
N TRP A 44 7.12 -18.41 5.37
CA TRP A 44 8.47 -18.34 4.81
C TRP A 44 9.56 -18.97 5.68
N PRO A 45 9.62 -18.73 7.01
CA PRO A 45 10.68 -19.33 7.81
C PRO A 45 10.54 -20.85 7.99
N TYR A 46 9.33 -21.40 7.78
CA TYR A 46 9.03 -22.79 8.12
C TYR A 46 8.56 -23.66 6.95
N SER A 47 8.58 -23.15 5.72
CA SER A 47 8.16 -23.90 4.52
C SER A 47 8.98 -25.17 4.24
N GLY A 48 10.18 -25.28 4.81
CA GLY A 48 11.05 -26.46 4.73
C GLY A 48 10.97 -27.41 5.94
N LEU A 49 10.15 -27.09 6.98
CA LEU A 49 10.03 -27.90 8.17
C LEU A 49 8.76 -28.78 8.13
N SER A 50 8.84 -29.96 8.76
CA SER A 50 7.72 -30.87 8.87
C SER A 50 7.00 -30.69 10.20
N PHE A 51 5.70 -30.44 10.15
CA PHE A 51 4.82 -30.31 11.31
C PHE A 51 3.62 -31.26 11.19
N GLY A 52 2.84 -31.40 12.27
CA GLY A 52 1.58 -32.12 12.23
C GLY A 52 0.57 -31.52 11.26
N LYS A 53 -0.44 -32.28 10.83
CA LYS A 53 -1.43 -31.91 9.80
C LYS A 53 -2.07 -30.52 10.03
N TRP A 54 -2.39 -30.19 11.27
CA TRP A 54 -3.01 -28.90 11.60
C TRP A 54 -2.04 -27.73 11.41
N ALA A 55 -0.82 -27.85 11.89
CA ALA A 55 0.20 -26.82 11.74
C ALA A 55 0.54 -26.60 10.27
N THR A 56 0.68 -27.66 9.47
CA THR A 56 0.89 -27.55 8.02
C THR A 56 -0.27 -26.81 7.33
N ARG A 57 -1.53 -27.12 7.67
CA ARG A 57 -2.69 -26.39 7.14
C ARG A 57 -2.68 -24.93 7.53
N PHE A 58 -2.33 -24.62 8.79
CA PHE A 58 -2.18 -23.24 9.26
C PHE A 58 -1.09 -22.49 8.49
N LEU A 59 0.07 -23.09 8.28
CA LEU A 59 1.14 -22.49 7.47
C LEU A 59 0.66 -22.18 6.05
N LEU A 60 -0.04 -23.13 5.41
CA LEU A 60 -0.60 -22.91 4.07
C LEU A 60 -1.63 -21.78 4.03
N LEU A 61 -2.41 -21.58 5.10
CA LEU A 61 -3.33 -20.43 5.20
C LEU A 61 -2.61 -19.08 5.30
N THR A 62 -1.36 -19.06 5.78
CA THR A 62 -0.57 -17.82 5.86
C THR A 62 0.21 -17.52 4.56
N GLN A 63 0.33 -18.50 3.66
CA GLN A 63 1.00 -18.36 2.38
C GLN A 63 0.48 -17.19 1.53
N PRO A 64 -0.85 -16.96 1.38
CA PRO A 64 -1.35 -15.85 0.57
C PRO A 64 -1.05 -14.45 1.15
N GLY A 65 -0.36 -14.36 2.28
CA GLY A 65 -0.01 -13.08 2.91
C GLY A 65 0.77 -12.12 2.01
N TRP A 66 1.47 -12.61 0.98
CA TRP A 66 2.12 -11.77 -0.04
C TRP A 66 1.12 -10.89 -0.80
N LEU A 67 -0.14 -11.30 -0.91
CA LEU A 67 -1.23 -10.52 -1.50
C LEU A 67 -1.42 -9.17 -0.81
N GLY A 68 -1.03 -9.03 0.46
CA GLY A 68 -1.07 -7.77 1.20
C GLY A 68 -0.30 -6.64 0.51
N VAL A 69 0.81 -6.94 -0.17
CA VAL A 69 1.59 -5.95 -0.94
C VAL A 69 0.78 -5.44 -2.13
N ASN A 70 0.10 -6.32 -2.86
CA ASN A 70 -0.77 -5.93 -3.97
C ASN A 70 -1.92 -5.02 -3.52
N LEU A 71 -2.53 -5.34 -2.36
CA LEU A 71 -3.55 -4.49 -1.76
C LEU A 71 -2.98 -3.11 -1.39
N PHE A 72 -1.75 -3.03 -0.84
CA PHE A 72 -1.09 -1.75 -0.60
C PHE A 72 -0.86 -0.96 -1.90
N PHE A 73 -0.44 -1.59 -2.99
CA PHE A 73 -0.25 -0.90 -4.27
C PHE A 73 -1.56 -0.31 -4.81
N VAL A 74 -2.65 -1.07 -4.80
CA VAL A 74 -3.97 -0.56 -5.23
C VAL A 74 -4.44 0.59 -4.32
N LEU A 75 -4.28 0.46 -2.99
CA LEU A 75 -4.61 1.51 -2.03
C LEU A 75 -3.75 2.76 -2.24
N SER A 76 -2.44 2.60 -2.46
CA SER A 76 -1.50 3.71 -2.70
C SER A 76 -1.84 4.43 -4.01
N GLY A 77 -2.08 3.69 -5.09
CA GLY A 77 -2.53 4.26 -6.36
C GLY A 77 -3.81 5.09 -6.22
N PHE A 78 -4.80 4.54 -5.52
CA PHE A 78 -6.09 5.21 -5.26
C PHE A 78 -5.93 6.48 -4.43
N LEU A 79 -5.23 6.39 -3.30
CA LEU A 79 -5.11 7.51 -2.36
C LEU A 79 -4.23 8.62 -2.90
N ILE A 80 -3.09 8.28 -3.49
CA ILE A 80 -2.14 9.27 -4.02
C ILE A 80 -2.76 10.00 -5.19
N THR A 81 -3.30 9.28 -6.17
CA THR A 81 -3.96 9.90 -7.32
C THR A 81 -5.10 10.80 -6.86
N GLY A 82 -5.87 10.34 -5.85
CA GLY A 82 -6.92 11.14 -5.28
C GLY A 82 -6.46 12.44 -4.67
N ILE A 83 -5.45 12.40 -3.80
CA ILE A 83 -4.86 13.60 -3.18
C ILE A 83 -4.32 14.56 -4.23
N LEU A 84 -3.66 14.05 -5.27
CA LEU A 84 -3.10 14.85 -6.35
C LEU A 84 -4.21 15.53 -7.19
N LEU A 85 -5.27 14.80 -7.55
CA LEU A 85 -6.41 15.37 -8.26
C LEU A 85 -7.12 16.47 -7.46
N ASP A 86 -7.35 16.24 -6.15
CA ASP A 86 -7.99 17.19 -5.24
C ASP A 86 -7.14 18.46 -5.00
N SER A 87 -5.84 18.40 -5.29
CA SER A 87 -4.89 19.50 -5.12
C SER A 87 -4.31 20.04 -6.44
N LYS A 88 -4.70 19.49 -7.59
CA LYS A 88 -4.08 19.77 -8.90
C LYS A 88 -3.98 21.25 -9.24
N ASN A 89 -5.01 22.02 -8.94
CA ASN A 89 -5.09 23.45 -9.27
C ASN A 89 -4.70 24.38 -8.10
N LYS A 90 -4.26 23.82 -6.96
CA LYS A 90 -3.87 24.60 -5.79
C LYS A 90 -2.44 25.14 -5.92
N PRO A 91 -2.15 26.31 -5.32
CA PRO A 91 -0.78 26.80 -5.22
C PRO A 91 0.08 25.83 -4.39
N ASN A 92 1.39 25.86 -4.64
CA ASN A 92 2.35 25.00 -3.93
C ASN A 92 2.06 23.49 -4.04
N PHE A 93 1.51 23.04 -5.18
CA PHE A 93 1.16 21.63 -5.42
C PHE A 93 2.32 20.67 -5.09
N TYR A 94 3.49 20.86 -5.73
CA TYR A 94 4.65 19.99 -5.53
C TYR A 94 5.23 20.08 -4.11
N PRO A 95 5.59 21.28 -3.58
CA PRO A 95 6.15 21.38 -2.25
C PRO A 95 5.21 20.79 -1.18
N ARG A 96 3.90 21.06 -1.30
CA ARG A 96 2.91 20.53 -0.36
C ARG A 96 2.83 19.02 -0.39
N PHE A 97 2.85 18.41 -1.57
CA PHE A 97 2.80 16.95 -1.70
C PHE A 97 4.07 16.30 -1.18
N TYR A 98 5.25 16.70 -1.71
CA TYR A 98 6.52 16.06 -1.37
C TYR A 98 6.90 16.26 0.11
N THR A 99 6.73 17.45 0.68
CA THR A 99 7.00 17.68 2.10
C THR A 99 6.13 16.79 2.99
N ARG A 100 4.82 16.66 2.66
CA ARG A 100 3.93 15.80 3.44
C ARG A 100 4.29 14.32 3.36
N ARG A 101 4.77 13.86 2.22
CA ARG A 101 5.25 12.48 2.03
C ARG A 101 6.58 12.26 2.71
N ALA A 102 7.54 13.15 2.50
CA ALA A 102 8.84 13.07 3.14
C ALA A 102 8.73 12.99 4.67
N LEU A 103 7.97 13.89 5.30
CA LEU A 103 7.76 13.86 6.76
C LEU A 103 7.05 12.60 7.26
N ARG A 104 6.27 11.94 6.43
CA ARG A 104 5.57 10.70 6.80
C ARG A 104 6.43 9.45 6.64
N ILE A 105 7.30 9.41 5.64
CA ILE A 105 7.98 8.18 5.19
C ILE A 105 9.44 8.19 5.61
N LEU A 106 10.19 9.25 5.29
CA LEU A 106 11.65 9.27 5.43
C LEU A 106 12.15 9.03 6.86
N PRO A 107 11.55 9.61 7.93
CA PRO A 107 12.12 9.45 9.26
C PRO A 107 12.20 8.01 9.73
N ALA A 108 11.09 7.25 9.63
CA ALA A 108 11.06 5.85 10.04
C ALA A 108 11.83 4.94 9.07
N TYR A 109 11.79 5.23 7.77
CA TYR A 109 12.54 4.50 6.75
C TYR A 109 14.04 4.57 6.98
N TYR A 110 14.60 5.79 7.11
CA TYR A 110 16.04 5.95 7.33
C TYR A 110 16.49 5.46 8.71
N LEU A 111 15.63 5.59 9.74
CA LEU A 111 15.90 4.97 11.04
C LEU A 111 16.06 3.46 10.90
N LEU A 112 15.15 2.79 10.16
CA LEU A 112 15.31 1.36 9.89
C LEU A 112 16.62 1.05 9.18
N LEU A 113 16.99 1.81 8.13
CA LEU A 113 18.25 1.57 7.41
C LEU A 113 19.47 1.67 8.32
N VAL A 114 19.50 2.66 9.21
CA VAL A 114 20.55 2.81 10.23
C VAL A 114 20.55 1.60 11.18
N LEU A 115 19.40 1.17 11.65
CA LEU A 115 19.28 -0.02 12.52
C LEU A 115 19.73 -1.31 11.82
N LEU A 116 19.42 -1.48 10.53
CA LEU A 116 19.89 -2.63 9.75
C LEU A 116 21.42 -2.69 9.66
N LEU A 117 22.11 -1.55 9.55
CA LEU A 117 23.55 -1.45 9.59
C LEU A 117 24.11 -1.74 10.99
N LEU A 118 23.63 -1.01 12.00
CA LEU A 118 24.12 -1.13 13.38
C LEU A 118 23.94 -2.54 13.96
N LEU A 119 22.84 -3.19 13.61
CA LEU A 119 22.53 -4.55 14.04
C LEU A 119 23.10 -5.63 13.09
N HIS A 120 23.87 -5.24 12.08
CA HIS A 120 24.43 -6.18 11.07
C HIS A 120 23.36 -7.13 10.49
N SER A 121 22.14 -6.60 10.26
CA SER A 121 20.98 -7.38 9.77
C SER A 121 20.85 -7.36 8.25
N SER A 122 21.65 -6.53 7.57
CA SER A 122 21.71 -6.40 6.11
C SER A 122 23.11 -5.99 5.66
N SER A 123 23.45 -6.31 4.41
CA SER A 123 24.75 -5.90 3.85
C SER A 123 24.81 -4.38 3.66
N PRO A 124 25.98 -3.74 3.89
CA PRO A 124 26.14 -2.29 3.66
C PRO A 124 25.80 -1.87 2.23
N ALA A 125 26.16 -2.68 1.22
CA ALA A 125 25.85 -2.42 -0.18
C ALA A 125 24.34 -2.37 -0.43
N PHE A 126 23.57 -3.32 0.13
CA PHE A 126 22.12 -3.32 0.02
C PHE A 126 21.49 -2.10 0.70
N VAL A 127 21.98 -1.75 1.90
CA VAL A 127 21.48 -0.57 2.62
C VAL A 127 21.82 0.71 1.84
N GLY A 128 23.03 0.82 1.27
CA GLY A 128 23.43 1.96 0.42
C GLY A 128 22.51 2.15 -0.78
N LEU A 129 22.17 1.07 -1.51
CA LEU A 129 21.18 1.14 -2.59
C LEU A 129 19.78 1.48 -2.09
N SER A 130 19.40 0.95 -0.92
CA SER A 130 18.11 1.24 -0.30
C SER A 130 17.96 2.70 0.12
N PHE A 131 19.05 3.41 0.47
CA PHE A 131 19.02 4.86 0.70
C PHE A 131 18.51 5.65 -0.52
N LEU A 132 18.76 5.12 -1.73
CA LEU A 132 18.32 5.70 -2.99
C LEU A 132 17.00 5.09 -3.50
N TYR A 133 16.31 4.32 -2.67
CA TYR A 133 15.11 3.55 -3.06
C TYR A 133 15.33 2.58 -4.23
N LEU A 134 16.52 1.99 -4.34
CA LEU A 134 16.87 1.01 -5.36
C LEU A 134 16.80 -0.45 -4.84
N ALA A 135 16.14 -0.68 -3.70
CA ALA A 135 16.03 -2.00 -3.08
C ALA A 135 15.38 -3.06 -3.97
N ASN A 136 14.56 -2.67 -4.93
CA ASN A 136 13.88 -3.55 -5.87
C ASN A 136 14.70 -3.86 -7.14
N VAL A 137 15.84 -3.22 -7.34
CA VAL A 137 16.71 -3.40 -8.52
C VAL A 137 18.16 -3.71 -8.18
N THR A 138 18.43 -4.14 -6.95
CA THR A 138 19.79 -4.35 -6.42
C THR A 138 20.60 -5.40 -7.20
N ASN A 139 19.94 -6.35 -7.84
CA ASN A 139 20.59 -7.37 -8.66
C ASN A 139 21.30 -6.79 -9.91
N PHE A 140 20.86 -5.65 -10.44
CA PHE A 140 21.59 -4.94 -11.52
C PHE A 140 22.97 -4.46 -11.07
N PHE A 141 23.18 -4.35 -9.76
CA PHE A 141 24.44 -3.96 -9.12
C PHE A 141 25.18 -5.17 -8.52
N GLY A 142 24.74 -6.40 -8.80
CA GLY A 142 25.30 -7.62 -8.21
C GLY A 142 25.08 -7.74 -6.70
N VAL A 143 24.13 -7.02 -6.13
CA VAL A 143 23.83 -6.99 -4.69
C VAL A 143 22.58 -7.81 -4.40
N ALA A 144 22.71 -8.81 -3.51
CA ALA A 144 21.56 -9.61 -3.09
C ALA A 144 20.60 -8.80 -2.20
N CYS A 145 19.29 -9.02 -2.38
CA CYS A 145 18.27 -8.44 -1.51
C CYS A 145 18.37 -9.06 -0.11
N SER A 146 18.87 -8.30 0.85
CA SER A 146 19.05 -8.76 2.22
C SER A 146 17.95 -8.37 3.18
N TYR A 147 16.97 -7.52 2.76
CA TYR A 147 15.79 -7.17 3.57
C TYR A 147 14.57 -6.98 2.66
N GLY A 148 13.79 -8.07 2.53
CA GLY A 148 12.66 -8.15 1.58
C GLY A 148 11.69 -6.97 1.58
N PRO A 149 11.13 -6.53 2.71
CA PRO A 149 10.10 -5.49 2.71
C PRO A 149 10.46 -4.18 1.98
N LEU A 150 11.75 -3.87 1.81
CA LEU A 150 12.17 -2.60 1.18
C LEU A 150 11.92 -2.53 -0.32
N TRP A 151 11.79 -3.67 -1.04
CA TRP A 151 11.54 -3.63 -2.48
C TRP A 151 10.21 -2.97 -2.85
N SER A 152 9.15 -3.26 -2.10
CA SER A 152 7.83 -2.70 -2.40
C SER A 152 7.73 -1.22 -2.05
N LEU A 153 8.45 -0.78 -1.01
CA LEU A 153 8.57 0.64 -0.66
C LEU A 153 9.33 1.41 -1.75
N ALA A 154 10.37 0.81 -2.35
CA ALA A 154 11.06 1.41 -3.50
C ALA A 154 10.09 1.62 -4.68
N VAL A 155 9.25 0.63 -4.99
CA VAL A 155 8.21 0.74 -6.04
C VAL A 155 7.24 1.88 -5.74
N GLU A 156 6.75 1.99 -4.50
CA GLU A 156 5.85 3.08 -4.10
C GLU A 156 6.53 4.45 -4.20
N GLU A 157 7.79 4.59 -3.78
CA GLU A 157 8.51 5.86 -3.86
C GLU A 157 8.79 6.27 -5.30
N HIS A 158 9.13 5.34 -6.21
CA HIS A 158 9.20 5.63 -7.64
C HIS A 158 7.88 6.22 -8.16
N PHE A 159 6.77 5.65 -7.77
CA PHE A 159 5.45 6.17 -8.11
C PHE A 159 5.21 7.56 -7.49
N TYR A 160 5.57 7.78 -6.22
CA TYR A 160 5.39 9.08 -5.55
C TYR A 160 6.26 10.19 -6.14
N ILE A 161 7.41 9.85 -6.72
CA ILE A 161 8.29 10.83 -7.39
C ILE A 161 7.72 11.20 -8.77
N ILE A 162 7.32 10.20 -9.57
CA ILE A 162 6.96 10.39 -10.99
C ILE A 162 5.49 10.83 -11.14
N TRP A 163 4.57 10.22 -10.37
CA TRP A 163 3.14 10.40 -10.58
C TRP A 163 2.62 11.83 -10.41
N PRO A 164 3.10 12.64 -9.45
CA PRO A 164 2.70 14.05 -9.34
C PRO A 164 3.06 14.87 -10.57
N LEU A 165 4.20 14.58 -11.22
CA LEU A 165 4.62 15.25 -12.45
C LEU A 165 3.64 14.95 -13.58
N ILE A 166 3.20 13.70 -13.71
CA ILE A 166 2.23 13.30 -14.73
C ILE A 166 0.86 13.95 -14.41
N VAL A 167 0.36 13.80 -13.19
CA VAL A 167 -0.97 14.33 -12.80
C VAL A 167 -1.07 15.84 -13.03
N ARG A 168 -0.02 16.59 -12.70
CA ARG A 168 0.00 18.07 -12.86
C ARG A 168 -0.07 18.51 -14.31
N ASN A 169 0.62 17.81 -15.20
CA ASN A 169 0.89 18.27 -16.57
C ASN A 169 -0.05 17.70 -17.63
N VAL A 170 -0.85 16.66 -17.31
CA VAL A 170 -1.77 16.06 -18.30
C VAL A 170 -3.24 16.29 -17.90
N THR A 171 -4.14 16.21 -18.86
CA THR A 171 -5.60 16.26 -18.59
C THR A 171 -6.05 15.00 -17.85
N ASN A 172 -7.18 15.07 -17.15
CA ASN A 172 -7.71 13.89 -16.44
C ASN A 172 -8.05 12.74 -17.42
N ARG A 173 -8.43 13.06 -18.66
CA ARG A 173 -8.67 12.06 -19.71
C ARG A 173 -7.37 11.36 -20.13
N MET A 174 -6.30 12.12 -20.37
CA MET A 174 -4.97 11.55 -20.68
C MET A 174 -4.43 10.73 -19.50
N LEU A 175 -4.62 11.21 -18.26
CA LEU A 175 -4.23 10.49 -17.06
C LEU A 175 -4.97 9.13 -16.96
N ALA A 176 -6.28 9.11 -17.24
CA ALA A 176 -7.05 7.87 -17.27
C ALA A 176 -6.50 6.89 -18.32
N TRP A 177 -6.26 7.38 -19.57
CA TRP A 177 -5.67 6.54 -20.62
C TRP A 177 -4.28 6.05 -20.25
N ALA A 178 -3.39 6.90 -19.71
CA ALA A 178 -2.07 6.48 -19.26
C ALA A 178 -2.15 5.38 -18.17
N SER A 179 -3.06 5.53 -17.21
CA SER A 179 -3.28 4.52 -16.17
C SER A 179 -3.80 3.20 -16.77
N VAL A 180 -4.77 3.25 -17.68
CA VAL A 180 -5.31 2.06 -18.36
C VAL A 180 -4.22 1.38 -19.20
N LEU A 181 -3.41 2.15 -19.91
CA LEU A 181 -2.30 1.60 -20.68
C LEU A 181 -1.31 0.83 -19.78
N ILE A 182 -0.96 1.38 -18.62
CA ILE A 182 -0.09 0.66 -17.65
C ILE A 182 -0.75 -0.65 -17.22
N VAL A 183 -2.05 -0.64 -16.87
CA VAL A 183 -2.79 -1.85 -16.47
C VAL A 183 -2.78 -2.93 -17.55
N VAL A 184 -2.85 -2.55 -18.82
CA VAL A 184 -2.88 -3.49 -19.95
C VAL A 184 -1.47 -3.95 -20.36
N PHE A 185 -0.50 -3.03 -20.43
CA PHE A 185 0.83 -3.35 -20.95
C PHE A 185 1.73 -4.07 -19.93
N VAL A 186 1.58 -3.81 -18.65
CA VAL A 186 2.44 -4.45 -17.63
C VAL A 186 2.31 -5.99 -17.63
N PRO A 187 1.10 -6.61 -17.61
CA PRO A 187 1.00 -8.06 -17.71
C PRO A 187 1.53 -8.62 -19.04
N VAL A 188 1.37 -7.89 -20.15
CA VAL A 188 1.93 -8.28 -21.44
C VAL A 188 3.46 -8.21 -21.40
N ALA A 189 4.04 -7.19 -20.81
CA ALA A 189 5.49 -7.07 -20.64
C ALA A 189 6.06 -8.22 -19.80
N ARG A 190 5.39 -8.62 -18.69
CA ARG A 190 5.76 -9.81 -17.91
C ARG A 190 5.69 -11.08 -18.74
N LEU A 191 4.63 -11.25 -19.55
CA LEU A 191 4.46 -12.40 -20.43
C LEU A 191 5.61 -12.50 -21.44
N ILE A 192 5.97 -11.38 -22.08
CA ILE A 192 7.07 -11.30 -23.04
C ILE A 192 8.42 -11.59 -22.36
N ALA A 193 8.69 -10.99 -21.21
CA ALA A 193 9.93 -11.23 -20.47
C ALA A 193 10.07 -12.71 -20.10
N PHE A 194 9.01 -13.31 -19.55
CA PHE A 194 8.99 -14.73 -19.20
C PHE A 194 9.19 -15.64 -20.41
N SER A 195 8.55 -15.35 -21.56
CA SER A 195 8.69 -16.14 -22.80
C SER A 195 10.11 -16.08 -23.37
N ARG A 196 10.86 -15.01 -23.10
CA ARG A 196 12.28 -14.87 -23.46
C ARG A 196 13.25 -15.54 -22.50
N GLY A 197 12.73 -16.17 -21.44
CA GLY A 197 13.54 -16.84 -20.41
C GLY A 197 13.96 -15.93 -19.25
N ASP A 198 13.61 -14.64 -19.29
CA ASP A 198 13.86 -13.72 -18.19
C ASP A 198 12.78 -13.92 -17.11
N ARG A 199 13.17 -14.61 -16.03
CA ARG A 199 12.28 -14.96 -14.92
C ARG A 199 12.54 -14.14 -13.68
N PHE A 200 13.58 -13.33 -13.70
CA PHE A 200 13.99 -12.55 -12.55
C PHE A 200 13.33 -11.18 -12.52
N GLY A 201 12.88 -10.75 -11.35
CA GLY A 201 12.34 -9.40 -11.17
C GLY A 201 10.89 -9.18 -11.58
N LEU A 202 10.22 -10.18 -12.18
CA LEU A 202 8.82 -10.06 -12.64
C LEU A 202 7.84 -9.67 -11.52
N ASP A 203 8.20 -9.95 -10.27
CA ASP A 203 7.36 -9.74 -9.10
C ASP A 203 7.73 -8.50 -8.28
N TRP A 204 8.85 -7.80 -8.60
CA TRP A 204 9.32 -6.68 -7.78
C TRP A 204 9.95 -5.51 -8.54
N TYR A 205 10.27 -5.64 -9.84
CA TYR A 205 10.70 -4.46 -10.61
C TYR A 205 9.51 -3.52 -10.83
N THR A 206 9.73 -2.22 -10.64
CA THR A 206 8.67 -1.20 -10.73
C THR A 206 7.87 -1.32 -12.03
N TRP A 207 8.53 -1.52 -13.17
CA TRP A 207 7.88 -1.64 -14.48
C TRP A 207 7.09 -2.94 -14.68
N PHE A 208 7.27 -3.94 -13.82
CA PHE A 208 6.52 -5.19 -13.84
C PHE A 208 5.42 -5.29 -12.78
N VAL A 209 5.34 -4.33 -11.84
CA VAL A 209 4.33 -4.37 -10.76
C VAL A 209 3.51 -3.08 -10.66
N ALA A 210 3.72 -2.13 -11.59
CA ALA A 210 3.04 -0.84 -11.58
C ALA A 210 1.53 -0.93 -11.88
N ASP A 211 1.04 -2.05 -12.41
CA ASP A 211 -0.38 -2.26 -12.74
C ASP A 211 -1.30 -2.17 -11.52
N GLY A 212 -0.85 -2.57 -10.32
CA GLY A 212 -1.62 -2.40 -9.09
C GLY A 212 -1.81 -0.92 -8.72
N LEU A 213 -0.74 -0.12 -8.77
CA LEU A 213 -0.78 1.32 -8.53
C LEU A 213 -1.65 2.03 -9.60
N ALA A 214 -1.47 1.67 -10.87
CA ALA A 214 -2.23 2.25 -11.97
C ALA A 214 -3.73 1.92 -11.89
N LEU A 215 -4.09 0.70 -11.49
CA LEU A 215 -5.49 0.31 -11.30
C LEU A 215 -6.15 1.08 -10.16
N GLY A 216 -5.42 1.29 -9.04
CA GLY A 216 -5.85 2.19 -7.98
C GLY A 216 -6.06 3.63 -8.48
N ALA A 217 -5.17 4.12 -9.35
CA ALA A 217 -5.29 5.44 -9.97
C ALA A 217 -6.53 5.54 -10.87
N VAL A 218 -6.81 4.52 -11.72
CA VAL A 218 -8.03 4.45 -12.53
C VAL A 218 -9.27 4.58 -11.65
N LEU A 219 -9.32 3.81 -10.55
CA LEU A 219 -10.46 3.86 -9.63
C LEU A 219 -10.63 5.25 -9.00
N ALA A 220 -9.53 5.90 -8.60
CA ALA A 220 -9.54 7.26 -8.06
C ALA A 220 -10.09 8.29 -9.07
N ILE A 221 -9.70 8.18 -10.33
CA ILE A 221 -10.16 9.05 -11.42
C ILE A 221 -11.64 8.84 -11.67
N VAL A 222 -12.07 7.58 -11.84
CA VAL A 222 -13.47 7.23 -12.14
C VAL A 222 -14.41 7.71 -11.04
N LEU A 223 -14.08 7.47 -9.77
CA LEU A 223 -14.93 7.90 -8.66
C LEU A 223 -15.00 9.41 -8.50
N ARG A 224 -13.94 10.16 -8.86
CA ARG A 224 -13.92 11.63 -8.81
C ARG A 224 -14.63 12.30 -9.98
N HIS A 225 -14.85 11.58 -11.08
CA HIS A 225 -15.73 12.07 -12.15
C HIS A 225 -17.22 12.00 -11.80
N GLY A 226 -17.57 11.41 -10.64
CA GLY A 226 -18.94 11.37 -10.16
C GLY A 226 -19.80 10.33 -10.86
N ILE A 227 -19.56 9.04 -10.58
CA ILE A 227 -20.44 7.97 -11.06
C ILE A 227 -21.60 7.73 -10.10
N ALA A 228 -22.77 7.41 -10.64
CA ALA A 228 -23.91 7.01 -9.83
C ALA A 228 -23.61 5.75 -9.01
N ARG A 229 -24.18 5.65 -7.80
CA ARG A 229 -23.97 4.51 -6.90
C ARG A 229 -24.23 3.16 -7.57
N ILE A 230 -25.30 3.07 -8.38
CA ILE A 230 -25.62 1.84 -9.12
C ILE A 230 -24.50 1.44 -10.09
N ARG A 231 -23.90 2.41 -10.80
CA ARG A 231 -22.76 2.14 -11.71
C ARG A 231 -21.51 1.75 -10.92
N ALA A 232 -21.31 2.32 -9.73
CA ALA A 232 -20.22 1.90 -8.85
C ALA A 232 -20.42 0.46 -8.37
N MET A 233 -21.65 0.04 -8.05
CA MET A 233 -21.97 -1.34 -7.71
C MET A 233 -21.75 -2.29 -8.90
N GLN A 234 -22.17 -1.89 -10.09
CA GLN A 234 -21.91 -2.67 -11.32
C GLN A 234 -20.41 -2.80 -11.58
N LEU A 235 -19.63 -1.72 -11.47
CA LEU A 235 -18.18 -1.74 -11.61
C LEU A 235 -17.53 -2.67 -10.57
N CYS A 236 -17.98 -2.60 -9.32
CA CYS A 236 -17.52 -3.51 -8.25
C CYS A 236 -17.78 -4.98 -8.62
N GLY A 237 -19.01 -5.30 -9.02
CA GLY A 237 -19.37 -6.66 -9.47
C GLY A 237 -18.57 -7.11 -10.68
N THR A 238 -18.34 -6.22 -11.66
CA THR A 238 -17.51 -6.51 -12.84
C THR A 238 -16.06 -6.81 -12.45
N LEU A 239 -15.43 -5.97 -11.62
CA LEU A 239 -14.04 -6.18 -11.20
C LEU A 239 -13.86 -7.50 -10.45
N LEU A 240 -14.74 -7.80 -9.48
CA LEU A 240 -14.71 -9.05 -8.75
C LEU A 240 -15.04 -10.25 -9.65
N GLY A 241 -16.09 -10.16 -10.45
CA GLY A 241 -16.50 -11.21 -11.39
C GLY A 241 -15.42 -11.53 -12.42
N CYS A 242 -14.84 -10.50 -13.05
CA CYS A 242 -13.73 -10.69 -14.00
C CYS A 242 -12.50 -11.33 -13.33
N SER A 243 -12.16 -10.92 -12.09
CA SER A 243 -11.03 -11.54 -11.39
C SER A 243 -11.27 -13.01 -11.07
N PHE A 244 -12.46 -13.39 -10.59
CA PHE A 244 -12.82 -14.78 -10.34
C PHE A 244 -12.90 -15.61 -11.64
N LEU A 245 -13.51 -15.08 -12.69
CA LEU A 245 -13.57 -15.76 -13.98
C LEU A 245 -12.18 -15.96 -14.58
N ALA A 246 -11.32 -14.94 -14.53
CA ALA A 246 -9.94 -15.06 -15.01
C ALA A 246 -9.14 -16.08 -14.20
N ALA A 247 -9.29 -16.11 -12.87
CA ALA A 247 -8.66 -17.11 -12.02
C ALA A 247 -9.18 -18.53 -12.34
N ALA A 248 -10.50 -18.72 -12.44
CA ALA A 248 -11.10 -20.01 -12.72
C ALA A 248 -10.75 -20.53 -14.12
N ALA A 249 -10.87 -19.68 -15.14
CA ALA A 249 -10.53 -20.03 -16.52
C ALA A 249 -9.03 -20.27 -16.73
N GLY A 250 -8.18 -19.55 -15.99
CA GLY A 250 -6.73 -19.66 -16.04
C GLY A 250 -6.15 -20.80 -15.21
N ALA A 251 -6.90 -21.35 -14.24
CA ALA A 251 -6.41 -22.41 -13.34
C ALA A 251 -5.91 -23.66 -14.11
N PRO A 252 -6.61 -24.21 -15.12
CA PRO A 252 -6.10 -25.34 -15.89
C PRO A 252 -4.78 -25.03 -16.63
N PHE A 253 -4.50 -23.75 -16.86
CA PHE A 253 -3.30 -23.28 -17.56
C PHE A 253 -2.21 -22.74 -16.62
N GLY A 254 -2.41 -22.88 -15.30
CA GLY A 254 -1.43 -22.55 -14.27
C GLY A 254 -1.31 -21.07 -13.96
N ILE A 255 -2.41 -20.31 -14.00
CA ILE A 255 -2.44 -18.88 -13.63
C ILE A 255 -2.11 -18.68 -12.14
N GLU A 256 -2.31 -19.69 -11.30
CA GLU A 256 -2.04 -19.69 -9.87
C GLU A 256 -0.54 -19.77 -9.53
N THR A 257 0.32 -20.10 -10.51
CA THR A 257 1.75 -20.27 -10.29
C THR A 257 2.60 -19.40 -11.22
N ARG A 258 3.53 -18.64 -10.64
CA ARG A 258 4.46 -17.75 -11.37
C ARG A 258 5.48 -18.49 -12.25
N ASN A 259 5.59 -19.80 -12.06
CA ASN A 259 6.50 -20.63 -12.85
C ASN A 259 5.93 -21.04 -14.20
N ARG A 260 4.69 -20.69 -14.49
CA ARG A 260 4.03 -20.91 -15.77
C ARG A 260 3.77 -19.59 -16.50
N LEU A 261 3.69 -19.64 -17.82
CA LEU A 261 3.58 -18.48 -18.69
C LEU A 261 2.40 -17.56 -18.32
N LEU A 262 1.19 -18.11 -18.17
CA LEU A 262 0.02 -17.33 -17.79
C LEU A 262 0.11 -16.78 -16.39
N GLY A 263 0.63 -17.57 -15.43
CA GLY A 263 0.82 -17.11 -14.07
C GLY A 263 1.84 -15.98 -13.96
N ALA A 264 2.99 -16.13 -14.62
CA ALA A 264 4.01 -15.07 -14.67
C ALA A 264 3.46 -13.76 -15.27
N GLY A 265 2.65 -13.84 -16.32
CA GLY A 265 2.06 -12.66 -16.96
C GLY A 265 0.91 -12.04 -16.16
N PHE A 266 -0.06 -12.84 -15.75
CA PHE A 266 -1.38 -12.34 -15.35
C PHE A 266 -1.77 -12.53 -13.89
N GLN A 267 -1.11 -13.42 -13.11
CA GLN A 267 -1.49 -13.67 -11.72
C GLN A 267 -1.62 -12.39 -10.89
N LEU A 268 -0.59 -11.52 -10.94
CA LEU A 268 -0.59 -10.25 -10.21
C LEU A 268 -1.73 -9.32 -10.66
N SER A 269 -1.99 -9.23 -11.97
CA SER A 269 -3.06 -8.38 -12.50
C SER A 269 -4.45 -8.87 -12.10
N VAL A 270 -4.68 -10.20 -12.08
CA VAL A 270 -5.93 -10.79 -11.59
C VAL A 270 -6.14 -10.47 -10.11
N VAL A 271 -5.08 -10.59 -9.31
CA VAL A 271 -5.09 -10.21 -7.89
C VAL A 271 -5.36 -8.71 -7.72
N ASN A 272 -4.74 -7.86 -8.53
CA ASN A 272 -4.96 -6.40 -8.48
C ASN A 272 -6.40 -6.04 -8.86
N LEU A 273 -7.03 -6.71 -9.84
CA LEU A 273 -8.45 -6.55 -10.17
C LEU A 273 -9.35 -6.92 -9.00
N PHE A 274 -9.07 -8.05 -8.33
CA PHE A 274 -9.79 -8.43 -7.12
C PHE A 274 -9.69 -7.35 -6.04
N PHE A 275 -8.50 -6.82 -5.77
CA PHE A 275 -8.32 -5.79 -4.75
C PHE A 275 -8.92 -4.43 -5.13
N ALA A 276 -8.96 -4.08 -6.40
CA ALA A 276 -9.70 -2.89 -6.84
C ALA A 276 -11.22 -3.05 -6.61
N GLY A 277 -11.76 -4.23 -6.92
CA GLY A 277 -13.14 -4.58 -6.60
C GLY A 277 -13.42 -4.58 -5.09
N LEU A 278 -12.53 -5.16 -4.29
CA LEU A 278 -12.63 -5.18 -2.83
C LEU A 278 -12.56 -3.77 -2.23
N LEU A 279 -11.64 -2.92 -2.70
CA LEU A 279 -11.56 -1.52 -2.30
C LEU A 279 -12.86 -0.78 -2.57
N LEU A 280 -13.44 -0.97 -3.77
CA LEU A 280 -14.71 -0.34 -4.13
C LEU A 280 -15.88 -0.89 -3.30
N ALA A 281 -15.89 -2.20 -3.01
CA ALA A 281 -16.87 -2.81 -2.11
C ALA A 281 -16.83 -2.20 -0.70
N PHE A 282 -15.62 -1.97 -0.16
CA PHE A 282 -15.45 -1.32 1.15
C PHE A 282 -15.92 0.13 1.15
N LEU A 283 -15.63 0.89 0.09
CA LEU A 283 -16.13 2.27 -0.06
C LEU A 283 -17.67 2.32 -0.15
N LEU A 284 -18.29 1.41 -0.91
CA LEU A 284 -19.74 1.27 -1.03
C LEU A 284 -20.37 0.89 0.32
N ALA A 285 -19.81 -0.08 1.02
CA ALA A 285 -20.29 -0.50 2.33
C ALA A 285 -20.10 0.59 3.40
N GLY A 286 -18.93 1.26 3.38
CA GLY A 286 -18.58 2.32 4.33
C GLY A 286 -19.43 3.58 4.20
N SER A 287 -20.02 3.83 3.02
CA SER A 287 -20.95 4.94 2.76
C SER A 287 -22.43 4.58 3.01
N GLY A 288 -22.74 3.33 3.36
CA GLY A 288 -24.10 2.83 3.53
C GLY A 288 -24.40 2.28 4.93
N SER A 289 -25.52 1.57 5.04
CA SER A 289 -25.95 0.86 6.26
C SER A 289 -25.01 -0.24 6.71
N SER A 290 -24.22 -0.79 5.78
CA SER A 290 -23.25 -1.88 6.02
C SER A 290 -21.91 -1.41 6.61
N LYS A 291 -21.77 -0.13 6.96
CA LYS A 291 -20.50 0.45 7.49
C LYS A 291 -19.94 -0.29 8.70
N LYS A 292 -20.79 -0.90 9.54
CA LYS A 292 -20.35 -1.67 10.72
C LYS A 292 -19.51 -2.91 10.37
N TYR A 293 -19.72 -3.51 9.20
CA TYR A 293 -19.02 -4.72 8.76
C TYR A 293 -17.63 -4.43 8.16
N VAL A 294 -17.38 -3.20 7.72
CA VAL A 294 -16.10 -2.79 7.13
C VAL A 294 -15.27 -1.89 8.04
N ASN A 295 -15.87 -1.37 9.11
CA ASN A 295 -15.20 -0.53 10.11
C ASN A 295 -14.79 -1.35 11.34
N LEU A 296 -13.84 -2.26 11.17
CA LEU A 296 -13.37 -3.16 12.22
C LEU A 296 -12.25 -2.50 13.03
N ARG A 297 -12.57 -2.08 14.26
CA ARG A 297 -11.64 -1.32 15.14
C ARG A 297 -10.28 -1.97 15.31
N ALA A 298 -10.23 -3.29 15.47
CA ALA A 298 -8.96 -4.01 15.59
C ALA A 298 -8.11 -3.87 14.32
N LEU A 299 -8.71 -4.05 13.13
CA LEU A 299 -7.99 -3.88 11.85
C LEU A 299 -7.61 -2.42 11.60
N GLN A 300 -8.46 -1.46 12.01
CA GLN A 300 -8.12 -0.03 11.93
C GLN A 300 -6.91 0.33 12.80
N PHE A 301 -6.77 -0.30 13.97
CA PHE A 301 -5.56 -0.15 14.79
C PHE A 301 -4.32 -0.63 14.02
N PHE A 302 -4.36 -1.82 13.40
CA PHE A 302 -3.26 -2.29 12.56
C PHE A 302 -3.06 -1.41 11.31
N GLY A 303 -4.12 -0.85 10.74
CA GLY A 303 -4.03 0.15 9.66
C GLY A 303 -3.34 1.44 10.10
N TYR A 304 -3.57 1.90 11.32
CA TYR A 304 -2.92 3.08 11.91
C TYR A 304 -1.41 2.90 12.07
N ILE A 305 -0.96 1.72 12.51
CA ILE A 305 0.46 1.40 12.70
C ILE A 305 1.09 0.68 11.51
N SER A 306 0.35 0.49 10.40
CA SER A 306 0.72 -0.39 9.28
C SER A 306 2.09 -0.08 8.67
N TYR A 307 2.47 1.20 8.59
CA TYR A 307 3.74 1.61 8.02
C TYR A 307 4.92 1.18 8.90
N GLY A 308 4.92 1.50 10.19
CA GLY A 308 5.96 1.07 11.13
C GLY A 308 6.04 -0.45 11.20
N LEU A 309 4.89 -1.13 11.36
CA LEU A 309 4.83 -2.58 11.44
C LEU A 309 5.33 -3.27 10.17
N TYR A 310 5.06 -2.71 8.98
CA TYR A 310 5.60 -3.19 7.72
C TYR A 310 7.13 -3.05 7.66
N LEU A 311 7.68 -1.99 8.23
CA LEU A 311 9.12 -1.75 8.28
C LEU A 311 9.86 -2.69 9.24
N ASP A 312 9.36 -2.85 10.47
CA ASP A 312 10.11 -3.42 11.58
C ASP A 312 9.87 -4.91 11.86
N HIS A 313 8.73 -5.49 11.40
CA HIS A 313 8.37 -6.87 11.75
C HIS A 313 9.46 -7.90 11.42
N LEU A 314 10.08 -7.78 10.24
CA LEU A 314 11.13 -8.74 9.84
C LEU A 314 12.40 -8.57 10.68
N LEU A 315 12.73 -7.34 11.09
CA LEU A 315 13.85 -7.07 11.98
C LEU A 315 13.59 -7.69 13.36
N ALA A 316 12.38 -7.54 13.90
CA ALA A 316 11.99 -8.14 15.17
C ALA A 316 12.11 -9.68 15.14
N PHE A 317 11.62 -10.33 14.08
CA PHE A 317 11.78 -11.78 13.90
C PHE A 317 13.27 -12.19 13.83
N ARG A 318 14.10 -11.47 13.08
CA ARG A 318 15.54 -11.72 12.99
C ARG A 318 16.27 -11.54 14.31
N MET A 319 15.86 -10.54 15.11
CA MET A 319 16.45 -10.31 16.43
C MET A 319 16.10 -11.43 17.41
N TYR A 320 14.84 -11.89 17.42
CA TYR A 320 14.44 -13.07 18.18
C TYR A 320 15.29 -14.29 17.79
N ASP A 321 15.39 -14.59 16.51
CA ASP A 321 16.16 -15.74 16.00
C ASP A 321 17.65 -15.65 16.37
N ARG A 322 18.22 -14.45 16.34
CA ARG A 322 19.62 -14.20 16.74
C ARG A 322 19.83 -14.41 18.25
N LEU A 323 18.94 -13.85 19.08
CA LEU A 323 19.01 -14.00 20.53
C LEU A 323 18.84 -15.48 20.92
N CYS A 324 17.87 -16.15 20.35
CA CYS A 324 17.68 -17.58 20.66
C CYS A 324 18.90 -18.41 20.23
N ARG A 325 19.47 -18.19 19.04
CA ARG A 325 20.69 -18.92 18.63
C ARG A 325 21.86 -18.74 19.61
N ASN A 326 22.00 -17.56 20.19
CA ASN A 326 23.13 -17.25 21.06
C ASN A 326 22.94 -17.71 22.52
N TYR A 327 21.70 -17.66 23.02
CA TYR A 327 21.45 -17.82 24.47
C TYR A 327 20.46 -18.96 24.80
N CYS A 328 19.52 -19.27 23.92
CA CYS A 328 18.44 -20.23 24.20
C CYS A 328 18.11 -21.05 22.92
N PRO A 329 19.04 -21.84 22.37
CA PRO A 329 18.84 -22.52 21.07
C PRO A 329 17.61 -23.46 21.07
N ASN A 330 17.21 -23.98 22.23
CA ASN A 330 16.03 -24.83 22.39
C ASN A 330 14.70 -24.09 22.12
N LEU A 331 14.70 -22.75 22.08
CA LEU A 331 13.52 -21.95 21.73
C LEU A 331 13.40 -21.65 20.23
N LEU A 332 14.35 -22.13 19.43
CA LEU A 332 14.23 -22.03 17.96
C LEU A 332 13.25 -23.07 17.44
N PRO A 333 12.34 -22.68 16.55
CA PRO A 333 11.42 -23.59 15.91
C PRO A 333 12.15 -24.70 15.12
N SER A 334 11.69 -25.92 15.30
CA SER A 334 12.21 -27.13 14.67
C SER A 334 11.07 -28.04 14.21
N SER A 335 11.38 -29.03 13.37
CA SER A 335 10.39 -30.01 12.92
C SER A 335 9.73 -30.71 14.12
N GLY A 336 8.41 -30.84 14.07
CA GLY A 336 7.60 -31.40 15.14
C GLY A 336 7.17 -30.42 16.25
N HIS A 337 7.87 -29.29 16.43
CA HIS A 337 7.65 -28.33 17.52
C HIS A 337 7.03 -27.02 17.02
N PHE A 338 5.76 -27.08 16.57
CA PHE A 338 5.04 -25.91 16.07
C PHE A 338 4.74 -24.86 17.17
N GLU A 339 4.67 -25.29 18.43
CA GLU A 339 4.52 -24.42 19.59
C GLU A 339 5.66 -23.38 19.70
N LEU A 340 6.88 -23.73 19.28
CA LEU A 340 8.00 -22.79 19.25
C LEU A 340 7.83 -21.73 18.15
N ALA A 341 7.20 -22.09 17.02
CA ALA A 341 6.84 -21.12 15.98
C ALA A 341 5.77 -20.12 16.49
N LEU A 342 4.79 -20.62 17.25
CA LEU A 342 3.80 -19.78 17.92
C LEU A 342 4.44 -18.87 18.97
N LEU A 343 5.34 -19.39 19.79
CA LEU A 343 6.10 -18.60 20.79
C LEU A 343 6.89 -17.49 20.10
N ARG A 344 7.67 -17.82 19.05
CA ARG A 344 8.42 -16.84 18.25
C ARG A 344 7.52 -15.74 17.71
N PHE A 345 6.38 -16.12 17.11
CA PHE A 345 5.44 -15.15 16.55
C PHE A 345 4.83 -14.26 17.64
N THR A 346 4.47 -14.82 18.78
CA THR A 346 3.88 -14.06 19.90
C THR A 346 4.88 -13.07 20.46
N VAL A 347 6.11 -13.48 20.71
CA VAL A 347 7.14 -12.62 21.30
C VAL A 347 7.64 -11.60 20.29
N ALA A 348 8.14 -12.03 19.15
CA ALA A 348 8.72 -11.11 18.15
C ALA A 348 7.65 -10.30 17.41
N GLY A 349 6.52 -10.88 17.08
CA GLY A 349 5.38 -10.16 16.49
C GLY A 349 4.77 -9.16 17.47
N GLY A 350 4.63 -9.53 18.74
CA GLY A 350 4.20 -8.61 19.81
C GLY A 350 5.18 -7.45 20.00
N ALA A 351 6.50 -7.73 19.98
CA ALA A 351 7.52 -6.70 20.03
C ALA A 351 7.44 -5.75 18.81
N ALA A 352 7.27 -6.29 17.59
CA ALA A 352 7.09 -5.48 16.39
C ALA A 352 5.86 -4.56 16.49
N ILE A 353 4.71 -5.08 16.94
CA ILE A 353 3.49 -4.29 17.17
C ILE A 353 3.76 -3.17 18.19
N GLY A 354 4.43 -3.48 19.30
CA GLY A 354 4.80 -2.51 20.34
C GLY A 354 5.73 -1.42 19.79
N ILE A 355 6.78 -1.79 19.05
CA ILE A 355 7.73 -0.86 18.42
C ILE A 355 7.00 0.02 17.40
N ALA A 356 6.20 -0.57 16.51
CA ALA A 356 5.42 0.17 15.52
C ALA A 356 4.46 1.18 16.17
N TYR A 357 3.78 0.79 17.24
CA TYR A 357 2.89 1.68 18.00
C TYR A 357 3.64 2.85 18.66
N LEU A 358 4.76 2.54 19.34
CA LEU A 358 5.60 3.55 19.99
C LEU A 358 6.23 4.50 18.97
N SER A 359 6.76 3.95 17.87
CA SER A 359 7.28 4.73 16.74
C SER A 359 6.20 5.67 16.19
N ARG A 360 5.01 5.15 15.93
CA ARG A 360 3.89 5.94 15.43
C ARG A 360 3.51 7.07 16.39
N ARG A 361 3.39 6.77 17.69
CA ARG A 361 2.91 7.69 18.71
C ARG A 361 3.94 8.76 19.09
N PHE A 362 5.22 8.38 19.25
CA PHE A 362 6.24 9.25 19.83
C PHE A 362 7.25 9.78 18.81
N PHE A 363 7.45 9.10 17.70
CA PHE A 363 8.43 9.48 16.69
C PHE A 363 7.73 10.08 15.46
N GLU A 364 6.92 9.31 14.72
CA GLU A 364 6.32 9.77 13.47
C GLU A 364 5.35 10.95 13.67
N GLU A 365 4.54 10.96 14.74
CA GLU A 365 3.60 12.07 15.01
C GLU A 365 4.28 13.41 15.20
N ARG A 366 5.52 13.45 15.72
CA ARG A 366 6.28 14.70 15.85
C ARG A 366 6.53 15.34 14.48
N PHE A 367 6.95 14.54 13.50
CA PHE A 367 7.15 15.04 12.14
C PHE A 367 5.84 15.42 11.45
N LEU A 368 4.77 14.71 11.75
CA LEU A 368 3.45 15.03 11.19
C LEU A 368 2.86 16.33 11.75
N ARG A 369 3.12 16.67 13.01
CA ARG A 369 2.72 17.97 13.62
C ARG A 369 3.46 19.16 13.00
N LEU A 370 4.73 19.01 12.61
CA LEU A 370 5.45 20.04 11.87
C LEU A 370 4.78 20.45 10.55
N LYS A 371 3.96 19.56 9.99
CA LYS A 371 3.13 19.79 8.82
C LYS A 371 1.99 20.80 9.09
N GLU A 372 1.39 20.75 10.28
CA GLU A 372 0.22 21.57 10.62
C GLU A 372 0.64 23.02 10.96
N SER A 373 1.75 23.21 11.66
CA SER A 373 2.28 24.53 11.97
C SER A 373 2.65 25.35 10.73
N ARG A 374 3.26 24.71 9.71
CA ARG A 374 3.60 25.37 8.44
C ARG A 374 2.42 25.67 7.51
N SER A 375 1.26 25.02 7.71
CA SER A 375 0.04 25.31 6.93
C SER A 375 -0.88 26.32 7.63
N GLY A 376 -0.81 26.49 8.94
CA GLY A 376 -1.57 27.46 9.73
C GLY A 376 -1.02 28.89 9.67
N ASP A 377 0.30 29.07 9.66
CA ASP A 377 0.94 30.40 9.63
C ASP A 377 0.61 31.20 8.35
N ARG A 378 0.39 30.53 7.23
CA ARG A 378 0.05 31.24 5.97
C ARG A 378 -1.41 31.66 5.85
N SER A 379 -2.31 31.09 6.63
CA SER A 379 -3.71 31.54 6.70
C SER A 379 -3.90 32.74 7.63
N ALA A 380 -3.02 32.93 8.61
CA ALA A 380 -3.05 34.10 9.50
C ALA A 380 -2.48 35.36 8.83
N GLU A 381 -1.45 35.23 7.97
CA GLU A 381 -0.88 36.38 7.23
C GLU A 381 -1.83 36.91 6.13
N SER A 382 -2.69 36.07 5.54
CA SER A 382 -3.66 36.52 4.52
C SER A 382 -4.89 37.24 5.10
N THR A 383 -5.13 37.11 6.40
CA THR A 383 -6.29 37.77 7.05
C THR A 383 -5.92 39.13 7.65
N THR A 384 -4.63 39.45 7.79
CA THR A 384 -4.18 40.72 8.38
C THR A 384 -3.97 41.83 7.35
N VAL A 385 -4.10 41.56 6.05
CA VAL A 385 -3.89 42.58 4.98
C VAL A 385 -5.17 43.26 4.50
N VAL A 386 -6.35 42.85 5.00
CA VAL A 386 -7.65 43.40 4.56
C VAL A 386 -8.38 44.17 5.67
N ALA A 387 -7.71 44.69 6.65
CA ALA A 387 -8.32 45.59 7.63
C ALA A 387 -7.60 46.94 7.68
N ASN A 388 -7.88 47.81 6.73
CA ASN A 388 -7.71 49.25 6.90
C ASN A 388 -8.88 50.00 6.26
N PRO A 389 -9.88 50.46 7.01
CA PRO A 389 -10.81 51.46 6.55
C PRO A 389 -10.35 52.81 7.06
N SER A 390 -9.88 53.63 6.15
CA SER A 390 -9.90 55.09 6.29
C SER A 390 -11.35 55.58 6.43
N THR A 391 -11.66 56.09 7.63
CA THR A 391 -12.82 56.99 7.79
C THR A 391 -12.39 58.09 8.74
N GLN A 392 -12.06 59.22 8.17
CA GLN A 392 -12.24 60.53 8.80
C GLN A 392 -12.58 61.50 7.70
N ALA A 393 -13.75 62.05 7.78
CA ALA A 393 -14.03 63.41 7.37
C ALA A 393 -15.41 63.83 7.88
N ALA A 394 -15.38 64.93 8.54
CA ALA A 394 -16.33 65.95 8.94
C ALA A 394 -17.08 65.75 10.26
#